data_702828c89b3e5ae9332b512369263264
#
_entry.id   702828c89b3e5ae9332b512369263264
#
_cell.length_a   1.000
_cell.length_b   1.000
_cell.length_c   1.000
_cell.angle_alpha   90.00
_cell.angle_beta   90.00
_cell.angle_gamma   90.00
#
_symmetry.space_group_name_H-M   'P 1'
#
loop_
_entity.id
_entity.type
_entity.pdbx_description
1 polymer ?
#
loop_
_entity_poly.entity_id
_entity_poly.type
_entity_poly.pdbx_seq_one_letter_code
_entity_poly.pdbx_strand_id
1 'polypeptide(L)'
;MENNIVIFGDSYSTFKGFVPDDFAVYYSENVRDETDVTSVKDTWWYQVISEKNLKLVQNNSWSGSTIGYTGYDNVDCSTSSSFIYRLRQLISADFFHKNKIDKVFVFGGTNDSWSNAPLGEIKFDNFDERDLYFVLPAVCYFLRLLKETLPKADIYCLINTDIKPEIALCMKEACKKYGITPITFDTIDKKCGHPTILGMKNIKDRVLEVIK
;
A
#
# COMPACT_ATOMS: atom_id res chain seq x y z
N MET A 1 -16.48 -10.90 -16.32
CA MET A 1 -16.84 -10.44 -14.95
C MET A 1 -15.93 -9.25 -14.65
N GLU A 2 -16.48 -8.13 -14.17
CA GLU A 2 -15.66 -6.99 -13.76
C GLU A 2 -14.80 -7.41 -12.57
N ASN A 3 -13.48 -7.25 -12.67
CA ASN A 3 -12.56 -7.47 -11.58
C ASN A 3 -12.37 -6.15 -10.81
N ASN A 4 -13.17 -5.97 -9.76
CA ASN A 4 -13.15 -4.77 -8.93
C ASN A 4 -11.92 -4.76 -8.02
N ILE A 5 -11.20 -3.65 -8.00
CA ILE A 5 -9.98 -3.53 -7.18
C ILE A 5 -10.04 -2.36 -6.22
N VAL A 6 -9.33 -2.53 -5.10
CA VAL A 6 -8.97 -1.47 -4.16
C VAL A 6 -7.44 -1.45 -4.01
N ILE A 7 -6.89 -0.26 -3.85
CA ILE A 7 -5.46 -0.04 -3.59
C ILE A 7 -5.32 0.55 -2.19
N PHE A 8 -4.49 -0.03 -1.34
CA PHE A 8 -3.95 0.59 -0.14
C PHE A 8 -2.48 0.94 -0.40
N GLY A 9 -2.19 2.23 -0.47
CA GLY A 9 -0.84 2.69 -0.82
C GLY A 9 -0.38 3.90 -0.04
N ASP A 10 0.90 4.20 -0.23
CA ASP A 10 1.56 5.44 0.17
C ASP A 10 1.75 6.36 -1.05
N SER A 11 2.76 7.25 -1.01
CA SER A 11 3.09 8.18 -2.11
C SER A 11 3.27 7.50 -3.46
N TYR A 12 3.79 6.26 -3.51
CA TYR A 12 4.04 5.52 -4.76
C TYR A 12 2.78 5.19 -5.55
N SER A 13 1.62 5.28 -4.91
CA SER A 13 0.33 4.94 -5.51
C SER A 13 -0.63 6.12 -5.60
N THR A 14 -0.24 7.32 -5.13
CA THR A 14 -1.08 8.52 -5.22
C THR A 14 -1.03 9.15 -6.60
N PHE A 15 -2.13 9.78 -7.02
CA PHE A 15 -2.18 10.78 -8.08
C PHE A 15 -3.36 11.70 -7.81
N LYS A 16 -3.17 13.02 -7.98
CA LYS A 16 -4.20 14.03 -7.72
C LYS A 16 -5.47 13.75 -8.51
N GLY A 17 -6.62 13.79 -7.83
CA GLY A 17 -7.93 13.50 -8.41
C GLY A 17 -8.27 12.00 -8.51
N PHE A 18 -7.39 11.10 -8.03
CA PHE A 18 -7.60 9.64 -8.03
C PHE A 18 -7.51 9.00 -6.64
N VAL A 19 -7.35 9.80 -5.62
CA VAL A 19 -7.46 9.43 -4.20
C VAL A 19 -8.54 10.30 -3.55
N PRO A 20 -9.04 9.99 -2.35
CA PRO A 20 -9.96 10.90 -1.63
C PRO A 20 -9.39 12.32 -1.50
N ASP A 21 -10.26 13.33 -1.57
CA ASP A 21 -9.87 14.74 -1.70
C ASP A 21 -9.04 15.28 -0.52
N ASP A 22 -9.24 14.72 0.68
CA ASP A 22 -8.52 15.06 1.90
C ASP A 22 -7.19 14.33 2.07
N PHE A 23 -6.86 13.40 1.16
CA PHE A 23 -5.62 12.62 1.24
C PHE A 23 -4.44 13.37 0.61
N ALA A 24 -3.29 13.30 1.26
CA ALA A 24 -2.06 13.85 0.71
C ALA A 24 -1.63 13.10 -0.55
N VAL A 25 -1.19 13.84 -1.56
CA VAL A 25 -0.75 13.28 -2.85
C VAL A 25 0.70 13.65 -3.13
N TYR A 26 1.41 12.76 -3.83
CA TYR A 26 2.75 13.04 -4.32
C TYR A 26 2.75 13.38 -5.81
N TYR A 27 2.08 12.58 -6.65
CA TYR A 27 2.05 12.78 -8.10
C TYR A 27 0.84 13.62 -8.53
N SER A 28 1.06 14.49 -9.52
CA SER A 28 0.04 15.34 -10.11
C SER A 28 0.46 15.77 -11.52
N GLU A 29 -0.39 16.48 -12.23
CA GLU A 29 -0.07 17.05 -13.55
C GLU A 29 0.97 18.20 -13.48
N ASN A 30 1.31 18.67 -12.29
CA ASN A 30 2.29 19.74 -12.10
C ASN A 30 3.70 19.21 -12.36
N VAL A 31 4.42 19.88 -13.26
CA VAL A 31 5.84 19.59 -13.50
C VAL A 31 6.68 20.01 -12.30
N ARG A 32 7.52 19.11 -11.80
CA ARG A 32 8.43 19.33 -10.68
C ARG A 32 9.75 18.63 -10.94
N ASP A 33 10.82 19.15 -10.37
CA ASP A 33 12.16 18.54 -10.54
C ASP A 33 12.29 17.18 -9.83
N GLU A 34 11.47 16.90 -8.82
CA GLU A 34 11.56 15.68 -8.03
C GLU A 34 10.97 14.46 -8.72
N THR A 35 10.18 14.64 -9.78
CA THR A 35 9.53 13.54 -10.51
C THR A 35 9.28 13.89 -11.96
N ASP A 36 9.33 12.89 -12.84
CA ASP A 36 8.92 12.94 -14.24
C ASP A 36 7.48 12.42 -14.47
N VAL A 37 6.86 11.82 -13.44
CA VAL A 37 5.48 11.30 -13.51
C VAL A 37 4.49 12.44 -13.39
N THR A 38 3.98 12.92 -14.52
CA THR A 38 3.03 14.04 -14.60
C THR A 38 1.68 13.65 -15.20
N SER A 39 1.48 12.38 -15.49
CA SER A 39 0.21 11.84 -15.98
C SER A 39 -0.21 10.62 -15.15
N VAL A 40 -1.49 10.52 -14.84
CA VAL A 40 -2.03 9.32 -14.20
C VAL A 40 -1.77 8.06 -15.00
N LYS A 41 -1.69 8.18 -16.33
CA LYS A 41 -1.41 7.07 -17.25
C LYS A 41 -0.01 6.48 -17.05
N ASP A 42 0.90 7.24 -16.44
CA ASP A 42 2.25 6.79 -16.15
C ASP A 42 2.37 6.08 -14.80
N THR A 43 1.31 6.11 -13.96
CA THR A 43 1.32 5.39 -12.68
C THR A 43 1.23 3.89 -12.89
N TRP A 44 1.91 3.11 -12.05
CA TRP A 44 1.95 1.65 -12.13
C TRP A 44 0.55 1.03 -12.13
N TRP A 45 -0.32 1.51 -11.24
CA TRP A 45 -1.65 0.96 -11.04
C TRP A 45 -2.60 1.29 -12.20
N TYR A 46 -2.51 2.49 -12.79
CA TYR A 46 -3.32 2.85 -13.95
C TYR A 46 -2.98 1.97 -15.16
N GLN A 47 -1.68 1.72 -15.37
CA GLN A 47 -1.21 0.83 -16.43
C GLN A 47 -1.71 -0.61 -16.20
N VAL A 48 -1.58 -1.15 -14.97
CA VAL A 48 -2.10 -2.49 -14.61
C VAL A 48 -3.60 -2.58 -14.86
N ILE A 49 -4.38 -1.59 -14.41
CA ILE A 49 -5.83 -1.52 -14.60
C ILE A 49 -6.17 -1.55 -16.09
N SER A 50 -5.49 -0.73 -16.89
CA SER A 50 -5.74 -0.62 -18.32
C SER A 50 -5.41 -1.92 -19.07
N GLU A 51 -4.27 -2.55 -18.77
CA GLU A 51 -3.85 -3.79 -19.45
C GLU A 51 -4.69 -5.01 -19.08
N LYS A 52 -5.17 -5.09 -17.84
CA LYS A 52 -5.99 -6.21 -17.35
C LYS A 52 -7.50 -5.95 -17.38
N ASN A 53 -7.91 -4.78 -17.86
CA ASN A 53 -9.31 -4.34 -17.86
C ASN A 53 -9.96 -4.50 -16.48
N LEU A 54 -9.28 -4.00 -15.44
CA LEU A 54 -9.77 -4.00 -14.07
C LEU A 54 -10.62 -2.74 -13.82
N LYS A 55 -11.45 -2.77 -12.78
CA LYS A 55 -12.25 -1.61 -12.35
C LYS A 55 -11.76 -1.12 -10.98
N LEU A 56 -11.18 0.07 -10.97
CA LEU A 56 -10.81 0.74 -9.72
C LEU A 56 -12.07 1.17 -8.96
N VAL A 57 -12.33 0.56 -7.80
CA VAL A 57 -13.40 0.97 -6.90
C VAL A 57 -12.92 2.13 -6.03
N GLN A 58 -11.71 2.02 -5.47
CA GLN A 58 -11.08 3.09 -4.72
C GLN A 58 -9.57 2.93 -4.70
N ASN A 59 -8.86 4.04 -4.93
CA ASN A 59 -7.45 4.18 -4.60
C ASN A 59 -7.33 4.82 -3.20
N ASN A 60 -7.19 3.99 -2.18
CA ASN A 60 -7.03 4.41 -0.79
C ASN A 60 -5.54 4.59 -0.46
N SER A 61 -4.86 5.48 -1.22
CA SER A 61 -3.43 5.79 -1.03
C SER A 61 -3.24 7.19 -0.49
N TRP A 62 -2.31 7.33 0.48
CA TRP A 62 -2.03 8.60 1.15
C TRP A 62 -0.52 8.83 1.22
N SER A 63 -0.01 9.89 0.60
CA SER A 63 1.43 10.23 0.60
C SER A 63 1.96 10.44 2.01
N GLY A 64 3.10 9.82 2.34
CA GLY A 64 3.71 9.91 3.66
C GLY A 64 3.11 8.97 4.72
N SER A 65 2.08 8.18 4.38
CA SER A 65 1.42 7.32 5.36
C SER A 65 2.23 6.08 5.70
N THR A 66 2.25 5.72 6.98
CA THR A 66 2.78 4.47 7.53
C THR A 66 1.70 3.39 7.61
N ILE A 67 2.09 2.13 7.66
CA ILE A 67 1.16 1.04 7.95
C ILE A 67 0.71 1.13 9.41
N GLY A 68 1.67 1.26 10.33
CA GLY A 68 1.43 1.41 11.76
C GLY A 68 1.03 2.83 12.18
N TYR A 69 0.86 2.99 13.47
CA TYR A 69 0.40 4.25 14.07
C TYR A 69 1.51 5.27 14.28
N THR A 70 2.78 4.87 14.22
CA THR A 70 3.91 5.80 14.37
C THR A 70 4.33 6.35 13.02
N GLY A 71 4.10 7.64 12.80
CA GLY A 71 4.51 8.39 11.61
C GLY A 71 5.88 9.05 11.76
N TYR A 72 6.20 9.96 10.83
CA TYR A 72 7.41 10.80 10.91
C TYR A 72 7.40 11.61 12.21
N ASP A 73 8.59 11.83 12.76
CA ASP A 73 8.78 12.57 14.03
C ASP A 73 7.96 11.99 15.21
N ASN A 74 7.66 10.70 15.17
CA ASN A 74 6.80 9.97 16.11
C ASN A 74 5.37 10.53 16.21
N VAL A 75 4.88 11.18 15.15
CA VAL A 75 3.48 11.63 15.11
C VAL A 75 2.54 10.45 15.19
N ASP A 76 1.52 10.54 16.03
CA ASP A 76 0.46 9.54 16.15
C ASP A 76 -0.48 9.60 14.93
N CYS A 77 -0.48 8.54 14.15
CA CYS A 77 -1.31 8.37 12.96
C CYS A 77 -2.50 7.41 13.18
N SER A 78 -2.82 7.08 14.44
CA SER A 78 -3.89 6.12 14.81
C SER A 78 -5.29 6.59 14.44
N THR A 79 -5.48 7.90 14.23
CA THR A 79 -6.76 8.52 13.87
C THR A 79 -6.67 9.39 12.61
N SER A 80 -5.66 9.19 11.75
CA SER A 80 -5.43 10.03 10.57
C SER A 80 -5.05 9.24 9.32
N SER A 81 -3.76 9.09 9.04
CA SER A 81 -3.27 8.63 7.74
C SER A 81 -2.84 7.16 7.68
N SER A 82 -2.66 6.49 8.83
CA SER A 82 -2.13 5.12 8.82
C SER A 82 -3.00 4.15 8.01
N PHE A 83 -2.37 3.12 7.40
CA PHE A 83 -3.12 2.10 6.66
C PHE A 83 -4.14 1.39 7.54
N ILE A 84 -3.79 1.10 8.80
CA ILE A 84 -4.69 0.46 9.76
C ILE A 84 -5.92 1.34 10.00
N TYR A 85 -5.73 2.64 10.26
CA TYR A 85 -6.84 3.56 10.47
C TYR A 85 -7.76 3.60 9.25
N ARG A 86 -7.20 3.81 8.05
CA ARG A 86 -7.97 3.91 6.81
C ARG A 86 -8.74 2.61 6.50
N LEU A 87 -8.16 1.44 6.75
CA LEU A 87 -8.86 0.16 6.62
C LEU A 87 -10.02 0.05 7.61
N ARG A 88 -9.79 0.40 8.89
CA ARG A 88 -10.84 0.41 9.91
C ARG A 88 -11.98 1.39 9.55
N GLN A 89 -11.66 2.56 8.96
CA GLN A 89 -12.67 3.50 8.48
C GLN A 89 -13.54 2.89 7.37
N LEU A 90 -12.94 2.23 6.39
CA LEU A 90 -13.71 1.55 5.33
C LEU A 90 -14.58 0.42 5.88
N ILE A 91 -14.09 -0.35 6.85
CA ILE A 91 -14.88 -1.38 7.54
C ILE A 91 -16.08 -0.75 8.26
N SER A 92 -15.84 0.30 9.06
CA SER A 92 -16.88 1.00 9.82
C SER A 92 -17.93 1.67 8.93
N ALA A 93 -17.55 2.12 7.74
CA ALA A 93 -18.45 2.70 6.73
C ALA A 93 -19.24 1.65 5.93
N ASP A 94 -19.07 0.37 6.24
CA ASP A 94 -19.69 -0.74 5.54
C ASP A 94 -19.32 -0.81 4.04
N PHE A 95 -18.11 -0.30 3.71
CA PHE A 95 -17.65 -0.15 2.33
C PHE A 95 -17.58 -1.49 1.58
N PHE A 96 -17.03 -2.52 2.23
CA PHE A 96 -16.79 -3.83 1.61
C PHE A 96 -18.07 -4.68 1.45
N HIS A 97 -19.14 -4.38 2.18
CA HIS A 97 -20.45 -4.97 1.91
C HIS A 97 -21.16 -4.28 0.73
N LYS A 98 -20.99 -2.96 0.62
CA LYS A 98 -21.57 -2.17 -0.47
C LYS A 98 -20.85 -2.36 -1.81
N ASN A 99 -19.57 -2.75 -1.76
CA ASN A 99 -18.72 -2.90 -2.94
C ASN A 99 -18.08 -4.29 -2.95
N LYS A 100 -18.42 -5.09 -3.95
CA LYS A 100 -17.73 -6.37 -4.18
C LYS A 100 -16.29 -6.06 -4.60
N ILE A 101 -15.30 -6.58 -3.87
CA ILE A 101 -13.88 -6.45 -4.18
C ILE A 101 -13.33 -7.82 -4.55
N ASP A 102 -12.73 -7.91 -5.73
CA ASP A 102 -12.14 -9.15 -6.23
C ASP A 102 -10.60 -9.18 -6.00
N LYS A 103 -9.93 -8.02 -6.08
CA LYS A 103 -8.47 -7.93 -5.85
C LYS A 103 -8.12 -6.72 -4.99
N VAL A 104 -7.08 -6.87 -4.19
CA VAL A 104 -6.49 -5.77 -3.40
C VAL A 104 -5.00 -5.68 -3.65
N PHE A 105 -4.51 -4.48 -3.91
CA PHE A 105 -3.09 -4.18 -3.94
C PHE A 105 -2.69 -3.38 -2.71
N VAL A 106 -1.68 -3.87 -1.99
CA VAL A 106 -1.09 -3.18 -0.85
C VAL A 106 0.32 -2.78 -1.23
N PHE A 107 0.65 -1.50 -1.20
CA PHE A 107 1.99 -1.00 -1.45
C PHE A 107 2.37 0.02 -0.37
N GLY A 108 2.98 -0.45 0.70
CA GLY A 108 3.35 0.32 1.89
C GLY A 108 4.61 -0.20 2.55
N GLY A 109 4.90 0.32 3.76
CA GLY A 109 6.11 -0.02 4.50
C GLY A 109 7.31 0.89 4.18
N THR A 110 7.25 1.68 3.11
CA THR A 110 8.28 2.64 2.74
C THR A 110 8.43 3.72 3.82
N ASN A 111 7.32 4.33 4.20
CA ASN A 111 7.32 5.39 5.22
C ASN A 111 7.60 4.84 6.62
N ASP A 112 7.18 3.61 6.94
CA ASP A 112 7.56 2.93 8.20
C ASP A 112 9.10 2.77 8.31
N SER A 113 9.74 2.49 7.18
CA SER A 113 11.20 2.42 7.08
C SER A 113 11.88 3.79 7.17
N TRP A 114 11.34 4.79 6.46
CA TRP A 114 11.95 6.13 6.35
C TRP A 114 11.71 7.00 7.58
N SER A 115 10.56 6.90 8.23
CA SER A 115 10.25 7.61 9.48
C SER A 115 11.10 7.11 10.67
N ASN A 116 11.83 6.02 10.47
CA ASN A 116 12.54 5.34 11.54
C ASN A 116 11.66 4.94 12.73
N ALA A 117 10.40 4.61 12.45
CA ALA A 117 9.46 4.12 13.45
C ALA A 117 10.02 2.86 14.17
N PRO A 118 9.69 2.65 15.44
CA PRO A 118 10.21 1.53 16.22
C PRO A 118 9.74 0.20 15.62
N LEU A 119 10.67 -0.73 15.38
CA LEU A 119 10.35 -1.99 14.70
C LEU A 119 9.44 -2.91 15.51
N GLY A 120 9.74 -3.11 16.80
CA GLY A 120 9.09 -4.13 17.62
C GLY A 120 9.48 -5.55 17.21
N GLU A 121 8.71 -6.54 17.67
CA GLU A 121 8.88 -7.96 17.35
C GLU A 121 7.76 -8.43 16.43
N ILE A 122 8.03 -9.42 15.57
CA ILE A 122 7.00 -10.03 14.70
C ILE A 122 5.94 -10.71 15.59
N LYS A 123 4.68 -10.35 15.36
CA LYS A 123 3.54 -10.88 16.10
C LYS A 123 2.40 -11.16 15.14
N PHE A 124 1.91 -12.40 15.10
CA PHE A 124 0.89 -12.81 14.13
C PHE A 124 -0.54 -12.87 14.71
N ASP A 125 -0.69 -12.87 16.03
CA ASP A 125 -1.97 -12.94 16.72
C ASP A 125 -1.92 -12.23 18.07
N ASN A 126 -3.06 -12.20 18.80
CA ASN A 126 -3.18 -11.60 20.13
C ASN A 126 -2.66 -10.16 20.21
N PHE A 127 -2.98 -9.35 19.21
CA PHE A 127 -2.58 -7.95 19.15
C PHE A 127 -3.34 -7.12 20.19
N ASP A 128 -2.63 -6.18 20.81
CA ASP A 128 -3.24 -5.05 21.51
C ASP A 128 -2.98 -3.73 20.78
N GLU A 129 -3.67 -2.64 21.15
CA GLU A 129 -3.55 -1.36 20.46
C GLU A 129 -2.12 -0.77 20.54
N ARG A 130 -1.33 -1.11 21.57
CA ARG A 130 0.06 -0.64 21.70
C ARG A 130 0.98 -1.32 20.70
N ASP A 131 0.70 -2.55 20.31
CA ASP A 131 1.45 -3.25 19.27
C ASP A 131 1.45 -2.48 17.95
N LEU A 132 0.36 -1.74 17.66
CA LEU A 132 0.17 -1.03 16.39
C LEU A 132 1.04 0.21 16.23
N TYR A 133 1.73 0.63 17.29
CA TYR A 133 2.77 1.67 17.25
C TYR A 133 4.15 1.12 16.88
N PHE A 134 4.31 -0.19 16.75
CA PHE A 134 5.52 -0.86 16.29
C PHE A 134 5.30 -1.41 14.88
N VAL A 135 6.30 -1.25 14.01
CA VAL A 135 6.16 -1.55 12.57
C VAL A 135 5.81 -3.01 12.30
N LEU A 136 6.57 -3.95 12.90
CA LEU A 136 6.43 -5.37 12.56
C LEU A 136 5.07 -5.95 13.01
N PRO A 137 4.60 -5.70 14.26
CA PRO A 137 3.25 -6.10 14.63
C PRO A 137 2.16 -5.41 13.81
N ALA A 138 2.32 -4.11 13.50
CA ALA A 138 1.35 -3.35 12.71
C ALA A 138 1.19 -3.90 11.29
N VAL A 139 2.30 -4.27 10.63
CA VAL A 139 2.29 -4.95 9.32
C VAL A 139 1.49 -6.25 9.40
N CYS A 140 1.78 -7.10 10.39
CA CYS A 140 1.07 -8.36 10.58
C CYS A 140 -0.42 -8.14 10.85
N TYR A 141 -0.75 -7.19 11.73
CA TYR A 141 -2.14 -6.85 12.05
C TYR A 141 -2.91 -6.36 10.83
N PHE A 142 -2.33 -5.41 10.07
CA PHE A 142 -2.98 -4.85 8.88
C PHE A 142 -3.29 -5.93 7.84
N LEU A 143 -2.31 -6.78 7.50
CA LEU A 143 -2.48 -7.84 6.50
C LEU A 143 -3.47 -8.91 6.98
N ARG A 144 -3.46 -9.25 8.26
CA ARG A 144 -4.45 -10.14 8.87
C ARG A 144 -5.85 -9.56 8.77
N LEU A 145 -6.06 -8.32 9.27
CA LEU A 145 -7.36 -7.64 9.26
C LEU A 145 -7.91 -7.54 7.84
N LEU A 146 -7.07 -7.19 6.87
CA LEU A 146 -7.44 -7.11 5.47
C LEU A 146 -7.90 -8.47 4.92
N LYS A 147 -7.17 -9.55 5.24
CA LYS A 147 -7.54 -10.91 4.80
C LYS A 147 -8.82 -11.42 5.49
N GLU A 148 -9.01 -11.12 6.76
CA GLU A 148 -10.24 -11.46 7.49
C GLU A 148 -11.46 -10.69 6.94
N THR A 149 -11.26 -9.41 6.55
CA THR A 149 -12.31 -8.56 5.95
C THR A 149 -12.69 -9.04 4.54
N LEU A 150 -11.70 -9.45 3.76
CA LEU A 150 -11.86 -9.84 2.35
C LEU A 150 -11.32 -11.26 2.10
N PRO A 151 -11.93 -12.30 2.71
CA PRO A 151 -11.39 -13.67 2.66
C PRO A 151 -11.35 -14.28 1.26
N LYS A 152 -12.21 -13.80 0.34
CA LYS A 152 -12.33 -14.30 -1.03
C LYS A 152 -11.54 -13.48 -2.06
N ALA A 153 -11.06 -12.29 -1.69
CA ALA A 153 -10.29 -11.46 -2.59
C ALA A 153 -8.85 -11.99 -2.75
N ASP A 154 -8.32 -11.84 -3.96
CA ASP A 154 -6.89 -11.99 -4.21
C ASP A 154 -6.17 -10.76 -3.64
N ILE A 155 -5.32 -10.94 -2.64
CA ILE A 155 -4.57 -9.84 -2.03
C ILE A 155 -3.11 -9.96 -2.45
N TYR A 156 -2.58 -8.86 -2.98
CA TYR A 156 -1.19 -8.74 -3.43
C TYR A 156 -0.48 -7.68 -2.58
N CYS A 157 0.63 -8.07 -1.95
CA CYS A 157 1.45 -7.20 -1.13
C CYS A 157 2.76 -6.87 -1.87
N LEU A 158 2.87 -5.64 -2.34
CA LEU A 158 4.04 -5.13 -3.04
C LEU A 158 5.08 -4.69 -1.99
N ILE A 159 6.28 -5.28 -2.07
CA ILE A 159 7.37 -5.06 -1.12
C ILE A 159 8.47 -4.25 -1.81
N ASN A 160 8.66 -3.00 -1.36
CA ASN A 160 9.61 -2.07 -1.97
C ASN A 160 11.07 -2.55 -1.84
N THR A 161 11.94 -2.09 -2.74
CA THR A 161 13.37 -2.47 -2.78
C THR A 161 14.19 -1.85 -1.65
N ASP A 162 13.92 -0.59 -1.28
CA ASP A 162 14.78 0.21 -0.39
C ASP A 162 14.11 0.45 0.98
N ILE A 163 13.66 -0.64 1.61
CA ILE A 163 13.14 -0.63 2.98
C ILE A 163 14.04 -1.46 3.90
N LYS A 164 13.93 -1.24 5.20
CA LYS A 164 14.67 -2.03 6.21
C LYS A 164 14.43 -3.52 5.97
N PRO A 165 15.49 -4.35 5.97
CA PRO A 165 15.37 -5.79 5.72
C PRO A 165 14.38 -6.49 6.66
N GLU A 166 14.30 -6.05 7.90
CA GLU A 166 13.36 -6.59 8.91
C GLU A 166 11.90 -6.38 8.50
N ILE A 167 11.58 -5.21 7.93
CA ILE A 167 10.22 -4.90 7.43
C ILE A 167 9.92 -5.78 6.22
N ALA A 168 10.85 -5.88 5.27
CA ALA A 168 10.67 -6.71 4.08
C ALA A 168 10.48 -8.20 4.43
N LEU A 169 11.26 -8.70 5.40
CA LEU A 169 11.12 -10.06 5.93
C LEU A 169 9.76 -10.28 6.59
N CYS A 170 9.37 -9.38 7.50
CA CYS A 170 8.08 -9.42 8.18
C CYS A 170 6.91 -9.45 7.18
N MET A 171 6.94 -8.58 6.15
CA MET A 171 5.90 -8.58 5.11
C MET A 171 5.81 -9.93 4.39
N LYS A 172 6.94 -10.54 4.04
CA LYS A 172 6.97 -11.88 3.40
C LYS A 172 6.39 -12.96 4.31
N GLU A 173 6.79 -12.97 5.58
CA GLU A 173 6.30 -13.94 6.57
C GLU A 173 4.80 -13.77 6.85
N ALA A 174 4.32 -12.54 6.99
CA ALA A 174 2.91 -12.25 7.15
C ALA A 174 2.09 -12.66 5.92
N CYS A 175 2.60 -12.40 4.71
CA CYS A 175 1.99 -12.87 3.47
C CYS A 175 1.85 -14.40 3.46
N LYS A 176 2.91 -15.11 3.79
CA LYS A 176 2.88 -16.59 3.91
C LYS A 176 1.88 -17.07 4.94
N LYS A 177 1.85 -16.42 6.12
CA LYS A 177 0.95 -16.79 7.24
C LYS A 177 -0.52 -16.62 6.88
N TYR A 178 -0.87 -15.54 6.16
CA TYR A 178 -2.27 -15.18 5.89
C TYR A 178 -2.74 -15.54 4.46
N GLY A 179 -1.92 -16.22 3.67
CA GLY A 179 -2.29 -16.60 2.29
C GLY A 179 -2.44 -15.39 1.37
N ILE A 180 -1.55 -14.43 1.50
CA ILE A 180 -1.44 -13.22 0.67
C ILE A 180 -0.27 -13.42 -0.30
N THR A 181 -0.38 -12.93 -1.54
CA THR A 181 0.68 -13.07 -2.54
C THR A 181 1.68 -11.91 -2.42
N PRO A 182 2.94 -12.15 -2.03
CA PRO A 182 3.95 -11.11 -2.04
C PRO A 182 4.45 -10.87 -3.45
N ILE A 183 4.68 -9.58 -3.80
CA ILE A 183 5.34 -9.15 -5.04
C ILE A 183 6.60 -8.41 -4.66
N THR A 184 7.75 -8.97 -5.02
CA THR A 184 9.07 -8.36 -4.82
C THR A 184 9.65 -7.89 -6.15
N PHE A 185 10.52 -6.90 -6.10
CA PHE A 185 11.15 -6.30 -7.26
C PHE A 185 12.67 -6.48 -7.20
N ASP A 186 13.30 -6.69 -8.34
CA ASP A 186 14.76 -6.66 -8.46
C ASP A 186 15.26 -5.22 -8.39
N THR A 187 14.57 -4.32 -9.08
CA THR A 187 14.86 -2.89 -9.09
C THR A 187 13.59 -2.09 -9.35
N ILE A 188 13.55 -0.86 -8.82
CA ILE A 188 12.59 0.18 -9.16
C ILE A 188 13.41 1.43 -9.44
N ASP A 189 13.34 1.98 -10.64
CA ASP A 189 14.01 3.22 -10.98
C ASP A 189 13.40 4.39 -10.20
N LYS A 190 14.24 5.19 -9.52
CA LYS A 190 13.78 6.22 -8.59
C LYS A 190 14.52 7.54 -8.77
N LYS A 191 13.81 8.64 -8.57
CA LYS A 191 14.33 9.99 -8.42
C LYS A 191 13.81 10.57 -7.11
N CYS A 192 14.68 11.14 -6.29
CA CYS A 192 14.32 11.65 -4.95
C CYS A 192 13.52 10.63 -4.11
N GLY A 193 13.91 9.35 -4.17
CA GLY A 193 13.28 8.26 -3.43
C GLY A 193 11.97 7.74 -4.01
N HIS A 194 11.40 8.37 -5.05
CA HIS A 194 10.11 8.00 -5.63
C HIS A 194 10.27 7.41 -7.05
N PRO A 195 9.42 6.46 -7.45
CA PRO A 195 9.45 5.90 -8.80
C PRO A 195 9.35 6.97 -9.88
N THR A 196 10.25 6.88 -10.88
CA THR A 196 10.15 7.59 -12.15
C THR A 196 9.14 6.92 -13.07
N ILE A 197 8.89 7.45 -14.27
CA ILE A 197 8.09 6.76 -15.31
C ILE A 197 8.65 5.35 -15.56
N LEU A 198 9.98 5.20 -15.63
CA LEU A 198 10.62 3.89 -15.76
C LEU A 198 10.37 3.02 -14.54
N GLY A 199 10.46 3.59 -13.33
CA GLY A 199 10.16 2.88 -12.09
C GLY A 199 8.71 2.43 -11.99
N MET A 200 7.77 3.27 -12.42
CA MET A 200 6.35 2.90 -12.50
C MET A 200 6.14 1.74 -13.48
N LYS A 201 6.87 1.73 -14.61
CA LYS A 201 6.86 0.62 -15.55
C LYS A 201 7.46 -0.65 -14.95
N ASN A 202 8.58 -0.56 -14.21
CA ASN A 202 9.17 -1.73 -13.52
C ASN A 202 8.15 -2.37 -12.56
N ILE A 203 7.44 -1.54 -11.77
CA ILE A 203 6.41 -2.00 -10.85
C ILE A 203 5.27 -2.69 -11.63
N LYS A 204 4.75 -2.03 -12.67
CA LYS A 204 3.66 -2.55 -13.50
C LYS A 204 4.02 -3.89 -14.13
N ASP A 205 5.19 -3.99 -14.78
CA ASP A 205 5.61 -5.21 -15.45
C ASP A 205 5.67 -6.39 -14.46
N ARG A 206 6.27 -6.16 -13.28
CA ARG A 206 6.35 -7.19 -12.25
C ARG A 206 4.99 -7.58 -11.67
N VAL A 207 4.09 -6.63 -11.47
CA VAL A 207 2.71 -6.91 -11.03
C VAL A 207 2.01 -7.79 -12.06
N LEU A 208 2.10 -7.46 -13.35
CA LEU A 208 1.46 -8.21 -14.44
C LEU A 208 1.95 -9.66 -14.59
N GLU A 209 3.21 -9.95 -14.22
CA GLU A 209 3.75 -11.31 -14.19
C GLU A 209 3.11 -12.18 -13.10
N VAL A 210 2.65 -11.57 -12.01
CA VAL A 210 2.19 -12.29 -10.81
C VAL A 210 0.67 -12.39 -10.74
N ILE A 211 -0.04 -11.35 -11.17
CA ILE A 211 -1.52 -11.35 -11.08
C ILE A 211 -2.18 -12.26 -12.10
N LYS A 212 -3.17 -12.99 -11.62
CA LYS A 212 -4.00 -13.91 -12.43
C LYS A 212 -5.21 -13.19 -13.02
#